data_8cbd707ba34232750e33748dce122ef5
#
_entry.id   8cbd707ba34232750e33748dce122ef5
#
_cell.length_a   1.000
_cell.length_b   1.000
_cell.length_c   1.000
_cell.angle_alpha   90.00
_cell.angle_beta   90.00
_cell.angle_gamma   90.00
#
_symmetry.space_group_name_H-M   'P 1'
#
loop_
_entity.id
_entity.type
_entity.pdbx_description
1 polymer ?
#
loop_
_entity_poly.entity_id
_entity_poly.type
_entity_poly.pdbx_seq_one_letter_code
_entity_poly.pdbx_strand_id
1 'polypeptide(L)'
;MIYTLNFMDKLGKMIVLTKFCQSVFYIADWQNNIKYILFYQEGTKMAVKVAINGFGRIGRLAFRQMFGAEGYEVVAINDLTSPKMLAHLLKYDSSQGRYEKGDTVTAGEDSITVDGKTLKIYKEPDANNCPWGELGVDVVLECSGFYTSKDKAQAHINAGAKKVVISAPAGNDLPTIVYNVNHETLTKDDTIISAASCTTNCLAPMAKALNDLATIKSGIMSTIHA
;
A
#
# COMPACT_ATOMS: atom_id res chain seq x y z
N MET A 1 -1.62 5.18 -16.90
CA MET A 1 -1.18 6.51 -16.44
C MET A 1 0.12 6.87 -17.16
N ILE A 2 0.17 8.02 -17.80
CA ILE A 2 1.34 8.50 -18.55
C ILE A 2 1.95 9.65 -17.77
N TYR A 3 3.25 9.63 -17.57
CA TYR A 3 4.01 10.72 -16.96
C TYR A 3 5.02 11.24 -17.95
N THR A 4 5.07 12.54 -18.11
CA THR A 4 6.15 13.23 -18.82
C THR A 4 6.85 14.15 -17.85
N LEU A 5 8.15 13.96 -17.72
CA LEU A 5 9.00 14.73 -16.83
C LEU A 5 10.04 15.48 -17.68
N ASN A 6 10.06 16.78 -17.52
CA ASN A 6 11.05 17.64 -18.14
C ASN A 6 11.94 18.21 -17.05
N PHE A 7 13.23 17.93 -17.09
CA PHE A 7 14.23 18.46 -16.17
C PHE A 7 15.27 19.29 -16.90
N MET A 8 15.76 20.30 -16.23
CA MET A 8 16.98 21.01 -16.62
C MET A 8 18.09 20.68 -15.63
N ASP A 9 19.23 20.20 -16.15
CA ASP A 9 20.43 19.99 -15.34
C ASP A 9 21.21 21.31 -15.11
N LYS A 10 22.29 21.23 -14.32
CA LYS A 10 23.17 22.38 -14.04
C LYS A 10 23.84 22.96 -15.29
N LEU A 11 23.90 22.21 -16.39
CA LEU A 11 24.51 22.61 -17.66
C LEU A 11 23.47 23.20 -18.64
N GLY A 12 22.19 23.32 -18.19
CA GLY A 12 21.12 23.84 -19.02
C GLY A 12 20.58 22.86 -20.07
N LYS A 13 20.92 21.56 -19.94
CA LYS A 13 20.39 20.51 -20.81
C LYS A 13 19.01 20.08 -20.34
N MET A 14 18.09 20.01 -21.28
CA MET A 14 16.74 19.50 -21.02
C MET A 14 16.72 17.99 -21.16
N ILE A 15 16.29 17.30 -20.10
CA ILE A 15 16.05 15.85 -20.09
C ILE A 15 14.54 15.64 -20.04
N VAL A 16 14.01 14.94 -21.03
CA VAL A 16 12.58 14.59 -21.10
C VAL A 16 12.46 13.10 -20.83
N LEU A 17 11.74 12.75 -19.78
CA LEU A 17 11.40 11.37 -19.47
C LEU A 17 9.89 11.17 -19.64
N THR A 18 9.52 10.27 -20.53
CA THR A 18 8.15 9.83 -20.68
C THR A 18 8.05 8.38 -20.28
N LYS A 19 7.23 8.06 -19.29
CA LYS A 19 7.03 6.69 -18.82
C LYS A 19 5.54 6.37 -18.69
N PHE A 20 5.17 5.21 -19.24
CA PHE A 20 3.90 4.59 -18.91
C PHE A 20 4.02 3.93 -17.54
N CYS A 21 3.35 4.45 -16.54
CA CYS A 21 3.20 3.78 -15.27
C CYS A 21 2.10 2.74 -15.41
N GLN A 22 2.50 1.52 -15.74
CA GLN A 22 1.62 0.38 -15.45
C GLN A 22 1.64 0.20 -13.93
N SER A 23 0.47 -0.02 -13.35
CA SER A 23 0.23 -0.22 -11.91
C SER A 23 1.11 -1.29 -11.25
N VAL A 24 1.82 -2.09 -12.03
CA VAL A 24 2.79 -3.10 -11.57
C VAL A 24 3.95 -2.50 -10.75
N PHE A 25 4.48 -1.33 -11.14
CA PHE A 25 5.57 -0.69 -10.39
C PHE A 25 5.12 -0.15 -9.03
N TYR A 26 3.87 0.27 -8.95
CA TYR A 26 3.30 0.77 -7.71
C TYR A 26 3.20 -0.32 -6.63
N ILE A 27 2.95 -1.57 -7.04
CA ILE A 27 2.78 -2.70 -6.12
C ILE A 27 4.13 -3.27 -5.65
N ALA A 28 5.13 -3.33 -6.53
CA ALA A 28 6.47 -3.79 -6.15
C ALA A 28 7.12 -2.87 -5.11
N ASP A 29 6.96 -1.55 -5.27
CA ASP A 29 7.43 -0.57 -4.28
C ASP A 29 6.64 -0.65 -2.96
N TRP A 30 5.39 -1.05 -3.01
CA TRP A 30 4.55 -1.25 -1.83
C TRP A 30 5.01 -2.42 -0.97
N GLN A 31 5.39 -3.55 -1.58
CA GLN A 31 5.95 -4.70 -0.85
C GLN A 31 7.21 -4.30 -0.08
N ASN A 32 8.08 -3.54 -0.72
CA ASN A 32 9.32 -3.10 -0.11
C ASN A 32 9.07 -2.08 1.01
N ASN A 33 8.13 -1.15 0.84
CA ASN A 33 7.72 -0.20 1.89
C ASN A 33 7.21 -0.93 3.14
N ILE A 34 6.30 -1.89 2.96
CA ILE A 34 5.78 -2.69 4.08
C ILE A 34 6.91 -3.50 4.72
N LYS A 35 7.74 -4.16 3.92
CA LYS A 35 8.84 -4.96 4.40
C LYS A 35 9.80 -4.14 5.27
N TYR A 36 10.12 -2.91 4.88
CA TYR A 36 11.02 -2.04 5.63
C TYR A 36 10.40 -1.54 6.93
N ILE A 37 9.13 -1.13 6.91
CA ILE A 37 8.37 -0.70 8.09
C ILE A 37 8.31 -1.82 9.14
N LEU A 38 8.30 -3.08 8.69
CA LEU A 38 8.18 -4.26 9.53
C LEU A 38 9.53 -4.81 10.02
N PHE A 39 10.61 -4.65 9.23
CA PHE A 39 11.95 -5.17 9.57
C PHE A 39 12.64 -4.41 10.70
N TYR A 40 12.15 -3.26 11.11
CA TYR A 40 12.72 -2.53 12.24
C TYR A 40 12.34 -3.11 13.61
N GLN A 41 11.67 -4.26 13.65
CA GLN A 41 11.49 -5.03 14.88
C GLN A 41 12.59 -6.09 14.98
N GLU A 42 13.70 -5.72 15.62
CA GLU A 42 14.75 -6.66 15.98
C GLU A 42 14.19 -7.81 16.83
N GLY A 43 14.40 -9.03 16.37
CA GLY A 43 14.53 -10.17 17.27
C GLY A 43 13.48 -11.27 17.25
N THR A 44 12.46 -11.27 16.36
CA THR A 44 11.54 -12.41 16.29
C THR A 44 11.23 -12.85 14.84
N LYS A 45 11.46 -14.14 14.61
CA LYS A 45 11.15 -14.88 13.36
C LYS A 45 9.64 -15.06 13.09
N MET A 46 8.77 -14.25 13.72
CA MET A 46 7.32 -14.36 13.54
C MET A 46 6.86 -13.43 12.41
N ALA A 47 6.01 -13.97 11.53
CA ALA A 47 5.38 -13.21 10.47
C ALA A 47 4.57 -12.04 11.04
N VAL A 48 4.69 -10.85 10.45
CA VAL A 48 3.94 -9.68 10.83
C VAL A 48 2.47 -9.85 10.43
N LYS A 49 1.57 -9.72 11.39
CA LYS A 49 0.13 -9.82 11.16
C LYS A 49 -0.42 -8.54 10.56
N VAL A 50 -0.96 -8.66 9.37
CA VAL A 50 -1.48 -7.54 8.58
C VAL A 50 -2.99 -7.66 8.42
N ALA A 51 -3.71 -6.57 8.69
CA ALA A 51 -5.10 -6.42 8.30
C ALA A 51 -5.21 -5.42 7.15
N ILE A 52 -6.19 -5.61 6.27
CA ILE A 52 -6.46 -4.72 5.14
C ILE A 52 -7.84 -4.08 5.37
N ASN A 53 -7.87 -2.76 5.52
CA ASN A 53 -9.11 -1.99 5.57
C ASN A 53 -9.41 -1.38 4.20
N GLY A 54 -10.48 -1.84 3.55
CA GLY A 54 -10.80 -1.53 2.17
C GLY A 54 -10.17 -2.51 1.19
N PHE A 55 -10.99 -3.42 0.66
CA PHE A 55 -10.56 -4.43 -0.32
C PHE A 55 -10.92 -4.03 -1.74
N GLY A 56 -10.77 -2.71 -2.02
CA GLY A 56 -10.84 -2.11 -3.33
C GLY A 56 -9.66 -2.53 -4.21
N ARG A 57 -9.39 -1.78 -5.28
CA ARG A 57 -8.28 -2.12 -6.20
C ARG A 57 -6.94 -2.22 -5.47
N ILE A 58 -6.59 -1.22 -4.66
CA ILE A 58 -5.30 -1.17 -3.95
C ILE A 58 -5.19 -2.31 -2.93
N GLY A 59 -6.20 -2.49 -2.07
CA GLY A 59 -6.19 -3.56 -1.06
C GLY A 59 -6.07 -4.96 -1.68
N ARG A 60 -6.77 -5.22 -2.79
CA ARG A 60 -6.66 -6.52 -3.49
C ARG A 60 -5.29 -6.74 -4.14
N LEU A 61 -4.70 -5.71 -4.72
CA LEU A 61 -3.38 -5.83 -5.33
C LEU A 61 -2.30 -6.00 -4.26
N ALA A 62 -2.38 -5.28 -3.14
CA ALA A 62 -1.51 -5.48 -1.99
C ALA A 62 -1.66 -6.92 -1.45
N PHE A 63 -2.89 -7.40 -1.30
CA PHE A 63 -3.16 -8.78 -0.90
C PHE A 63 -2.50 -9.80 -1.83
N ARG A 64 -2.67 -9.67 -3.16
CA ARG A 64 -2.07 -10.59 -4.14
C ARG A 64 -0.55 -10.72 -3.98
N GLN A 65 0.11 -9.65 -3.60
CA GLN A 65 1.56 -9.62 -3.41
C GLN A 65 2.00 -10.17 -2.05
N MET A 66 1.21 -9.94 -1.02
CA MET A 66 1.55 -10.34 0.36
C MET A 66 1.17 -11.78 0.68
N PHE A 67 0.11 -12.30 0.05
CA PHE A 67 -0.42 -13.62 0.36
C PHE A 67 0.57 -14.72 -0.04
N GLY A 68 1.10 -15.40 0.96
CA GLY A 68 2.14 -16.44 0.80
C GLY A 68 3.57 -15.90 0.72
N ALA A 69 3.78 -14.59 0.80
CA ALA A 69 5.12 -14.00 0.88
C ALA A 69 5.71 -14.18 2.29
N GLU A 70 7.03 -14.39 2.35
CA GLU A 70 7.75 -14.57 3.60
C GLU A 70 7.75 -13.27 4.43
N GLY A 71 7.54 -13.39 5.74
CA GLY A 71 7.58 -12.28 6.69
C GLY A 71 6.23 -11.62 6.96
N TYR A 72 5.16 -11.97 6.23
CA TYR A 72 3.81 -11.42 6.45
C TYR A 72 2.76 -12.49 6.60
N GLU A 73 1.74 -12.15 7.36
CA GLU A 73 0.50 -12.91 7.43
C GLU A 73 -0.70 -11.97 7.34
N VAL A 74 -1.43 -12.03 6.23
CA VAL A 74 -2.73 -11.35 6.16
C VAL A 74 -3.71 -12.15 7.01
N VAL A 75 -4.22 -11.52 8.08
CA VAL A 75 -5.09 -12.18 9.07
C VAL A 75 -6.54 -11.75 8.97
N ALA A 76 -6.83 -10.57 8.41
CA ALA A 76 -8.18 -10.03 8.32
C ALA A 76 -8.33 -9.05 7.17
N ILE A 77 -9.55 -8.94 6.67
CA ILE A 77 -9.98 -7.95 5.69
C ILE A 77 -11.25 -7.28 6.24
N ASN A 78 -11.33 -5.96 6.19
CA ASN A 78 -12.55 -5.22 6.44
C ASN A 78 -13.02 -4.54 5.16
N ASP A 79 -14.23 -4.84 4.70
CA ASP A 79 -14.86 -4.21 3.53
C ASP A 79 -16.38 -4.38 3.61
N LEU A 80 -17.12 -3.36 3.20
CA LEU A 80 -18.60 -3.37 3.26
C LEU A 80 -19.24 -4.19 2.12
N THR A 81 -18.45 -4.57 1.12
CA THR A 81 -18.89 -5.37 -0.02
C THR A 81 -19.04 -6.85 0.35
N SER A 82 -19.91 -7.57 -0.33
CA SER A 82 -20.13 -8.99 -0.07
C SER A 82 -18.89 -9.84 -0.39
N PRO A 83 -18.60 -10.90 0.40
CA PRO A 83 -17.46 -11.80 0.14
C PRO A 83 -17.46 -12.40 -1.25
N LYS A 84 -18.64 -12.71 -1.80
CA LYS A 84 -18.80 -13.22 -3.18
C LYS A 84 -18.27 -12.24 -4.22
N MET A 85 -18.60 -10.96 -4.08
CA MET A 85 -18.12 -9.91 -4.98
C MET A 85 -16.63 -9.69 -4.81
N LEU A 86 -16.15 -9.62 -3.56
CA LEU A 86 -14.72 -9.44 -3.27
C LEU A 86 -13.88 -10.60 -3.82
N ALA A 87 -14.35 -11.85 -3.70
CA ALA A 87 -13.70 -13.02 -4.28
C ALA A 87 -13.64 -12.93 -5.82
N HIS A 88 -14.73 -12.50 -6.46
CA HIS A 88 -14.75 -12.29 -7.91
C HIS A 88 -13.73 -11.23 -8.34
N LEU A 89 -13.75 -10.09 -7.67
CA LEU A 89 -12.83 -8.98 -7.96
C LEU A 89 -11.36 -9.32 -7.63
N LEU A 90 -11.12 -10.22 -6.68
CA LEU A 90 -9.78 -10.72 -6.39
C LEU A 90 -9.26 -11.60 -7.53
N LYS A 91 -10.13 -12.42 -8.13
CA LYS A 91 -9.75 -13.29 -9.27
C LYS A 91 -9.36 -12.48 -10.50
N TYR A 92 -10.12 -11.41 -10.79
CA TYR A 92 -10.05 -10.71 -12.06
C TYR A 92 -9.75 -9.22 -11.85
N ASP A 93 -8.80 -8.70 -12.60
CA ASP A 93 -8.48 -7.29 -12.66
C ASP A 93 -8.23 -6.88 -14.12
N SER A 94 -8.88 -5.81 -14.57
CA SER A 94 -8.79 -5.36 -15.96
C SER A 94 -7.42 -4.83 -16.36
N SER A 95 -6.62 -4.38 -15.37
CA SER A 95 -5.29 -3.81 -15.62
C SER A 95 -4.16 -4.78 -15.29
N GLN A 96 -4.35 -5.60 -14.23
CA GLN A 96 -3.34 -6.53 -13.71
C GLN A 96 -3.61 -7.98 -14.12
N GLY A 97 -4.71 -8.22 -14.84
CA GLY A 97 -5.07 -9.55 -15.29
C GLY A 97 -5.58 -10.48 -14.18
N ARG A 98 -5.66 -11.73 -14.52
CA ARG A 98 -6.13 -12.76 -13.60
C ARG A 98 -5.12 -13.01 -12.50
N TYR A 99 -5.60 -13.17 -11.26
CA TYR A 99 -4.76 -13.58 -10.15
C TYR A 99 -4.25 -15.01 -10.36
N GLU A 100 -2.96 -15.25 -10.16
CA GLU A 100 -2.34 -16.56 -10.36
C GLU A 100 -3.00 -17.67 -9.51
N LYS A 101 -3.42 -17.32 -8.29
CA LYS A 101 -4.15 -18.21 -7.38
C LYS A 101 -5.67 -18.13 -7.55
N GLY A 102 -6.16 -17.48 -8.60
CA GLY A 102 -7.58 -17.21 -8.83
C GLY A 102 -8.47 -18.46 -8.83
N ASP A 103 -7.95 -19.61 -9.26
CA ASP A 103 -8.70 -20.88 -9.26
C ASP A 103 -8.96 -21.43 -7.86
N THR A 104 -8.11 -21.10 -6.89
CA THR A 104 -8.26 -21.51 -5.50
C THR A 104 -9.14 -20.56 -4.68
N VAL A 105 -9.49 -19.38 -5.23
CA VAL A 105 -10.30 -18.38 -4.53
C VAL A 105 -11.75 -18.83 -4.48
N THR A 106 -12.30 -18.97 -3.29
CA THR A 106 -13.73 -19.24 -3.04
C THR A 106 -14.30 -18.27 -2.02
N ALA A 107 -15.60 -18.05 -2.03
CA ALA A 107 -16.30 -17.20 -1.08
C ALA A 107 -17.15 -18.04 -0.14
N GLY A 108 -17.03 -17.78 1.16
CA GLY A 108 -17.97 -18.21 2.18
C GLY A 108 -19.04 -17.15 2.45
N GLU A 109 -19.79 -17.30 3.52
CA GLU A 109 -20.82 -16.34 3.94
C GLU A 109 -20.20 -15.01 4.41
N ASP A 110 -19.16 -15.09 5.23
CA ASP A 110 -18.41 -13.96 5.80
C ASP A 110 -16.90 -14.06 5.57
N SER A 111 -16.46 -14.81 4.56
CA SER A 111 -15.05 -15.14 4.37
C SER A 111 -14.69 -15.32 2.89
N ILE A 112 -13.39 -15.24 2.63
CA ILE A 112 -12.76 -15.65 1.37
C ILE A 112 -11.69 -16.67 1.69
N THR A 113 -11.67 -17.77 0.94
CA THR A 113 -10.61 -18.78 1.03
C THR A 113 -9.71 -18.69 -0.21
N VAL A 114 -8.40 -18.70 0.01
CA VAL A 114 -7.36 -18.69 -1.03
C VAL A 114 -6.32 -19.73 -0.65
N ASP A 115 -6.00 -20.66 -1.56
CA ASP A 115 -5.03 -21.73 -1.32
C ASP A 115 -5.31 -22.52 -0.01
N GLY A 116 -6.59 -22.77 0.29
CA GLY A 116 -7.02 -23.47 1.50
C GLY A 116 -6.98 -22.63 2.79
N LYS A 117 -6.42 -21.40 2.77
CA LYS A 117 -6.44 -20.49 3.91
C LYS A 117 -7.68 -19.60 3.86
N THR A 118 -8.51 -19.70 4.90
CA THR A 118 -9.74 -18.91 5.05
C THR A 118 -9.45 -17.61 5.80
N LEU A 119 -9.88 -16.49 5.21
CA LEU A 119 -9.75 -15.14 5.74
C LEU A 119 -11.14 -14.58 6.02
N LYS A 120 -11.37 -14.15 7.24
CA LYS A 120 -12.64 -13.53 7.61
C LYS A 120 -12.75 -12.12 7.02
N ILE A 121 -13.93 -11.80 6.51
CA ILE A 121 -14.30 -10.48 6.03
C ILE A 121 -15.17 -9.82 7.10
N TYR A 122 -14.66 -8.76 7.68
CA TYR A 122 -15.40 -7.90 8.58
C TYR A 122 -16.15 -6.84 7.77
N LYS A 123 -17.25 -6.33 8.30
CA LYS A 123 -18.10 -5.34 7.64
C LYS A 123 -18.35 -4.14 8.56
N GLU A 124 -17.25 -3.68 9.19
CA GLU A 124 -17.31 -2.59 10.14
C GLU A 124 -17.16 -1.24 9.41
N PRO A 125 -18.20 -0.40 9.38
CA PRO A 125 -18.11 0.92 8.77
C PRO A 125 -17.25 1.90 9.60
N ASP A 126 -17.18 1.70 10.92
CA ASP A 126 -16.32 2.45 11.82
C ASP A 126 -15.10 1.62 12.22
N ALA A 127 -13.92 2.09 11.84
CA ALA A 127 -12.66 1.41 12.12
C ALA A 127 -12.37 1.21 13.61
N ASN A 128 -12.95 2.04 14.50
CA ASN A 128 -12.81 1.86 15.95
C ASN A 128 -13.40 0.52 16.44
N ASN A 129 -14.37 -0.05 15.71
CA ASN A 129 -15.03 -1.30 16.05
C ASN A 129 -14.36 -2.53 15.44
N CYS A 130 -13.32 -2.35 14.65
CA CYS A 130 -12.60 -3.47 14.06
C CYS A 130 -11.83 -4.25 15.14
N PRO A 131 -11.77 -5.59 15.08
CA PRO A 131 -11.19 -6.42 16.13
C PRO A 131 -9.66 -6.54 16.01
N TRP A 132 -8.97 -5.47 15.70
CA TRP A 132 -7.52 -5.51 15.45
C TRP A 132 -6.72 -5.96 16.66
N GLY A 133 -7.10 -5.52 17.86
CA GLY A 133 -6.46 -5.94 19.11
C GLY A 133 -6.65 -7.42 19.41
N GLU A 134 -7.87 -7.96 19.21
CA GLU A 134 -8.18 -9.36 19.45
C GLU A 134 -7.41 -10.30 18.49
N LEU A 135 -7.21 -9.86 17.25
CA LEU A 135 -6.48 -10.59 16.23
C LEU A 135 -4.96 -10.44 16.37
N GLY A 136 -4.51 -9.52 17.22
CA GLY A 136 -3.10 -9.19 17.40
C GLY A 136 -2.48 -8.59 16.15
N VAL A 137 -3.23 -7.69 15.47
CA VAL A 137 -2.77 -7.04 14.23
C VAL A 137 -1.60 -6.10 14.52
N ASP A 138 -0.49 -6.34 13.84
CA ASP A 138 0.67 -5.47 13.93
C ASP A 138 0.52 -4.24 13.03
N VAL A 139 0.01 -4.42 11.80
CA VAL A 139 -0.12 -3.34 10.82
C VAL A 139 -1.48 -3.40 10.14
N VAL A 140 -2.15 -2.26 10.07
CA VAL A 140 -3.31 -2.06 9.19
C VAL A 140 -2.86 -1.37 7.92
N LEU A 141 -3.18 -1.97 6.76
CA LEU A 141 -3.14 -1.30 5.48
C LEU A 141 -4.47 -0.58 5.26
N GLU A 142 -4.45 0.74 5.35
CA GLU A 142 -5.62 1.58 5.09
C GLU A 142 -5.74 1.84 3.59
N CYS A 143 -6.66 1.13 2.94
CA CYS A 143 -6.89 1.16 1.50
C CYS A 143 -8.32 1.58 1.12
N SER A 144 -9.13 2.04 2.10
CA SER A 144 -10.51 2.45 1.85
C SER A 144 -10.60 3.83 1.18
N GLY A 145 -9.58 4.67 1.36
CA GLY A 145 -9.59 6.07 0.94
C GLY A 145 -10.37 7.00 1.88
N PHE A 146 -10.91 6.47 2.99
CA PHE A 146 -11.70 7.24 3.94
C PHE A 146 -10.87 7.79 5.11
N TYR A 147 -9.95 6.99 5.65
CA TYR A 147 -9.10 7.33 6.80
C TYR A 147 -7.76 7.92 6.33
N THR A 148 -7.80 8.97 5.52
CA THR A 148 -6.64 9.58 4.85
C THR A 148 -6.04 10.77 5.58
N SER A 149 -6.12 10.81 6.91
CA SER A 149 -5.43 11.76 7.77
C SER A 149 -4.99 11.08 9.06
N LYS A 150 -4.05 11.67 9.79
CA LYS A 150 -3.56 11.14 11.06
C LYS A 150 -4.70 10.93 12.05
N ASP A 151 -5.54 11.95 12.24
CA ASP A 151 -6.66 11.91 13.18
C ASP A 151 -7.66 10.80 12.84
N LYS A 152 -8.03 10.67 11.56
CA LYS A 152 -8.95 9.61 11.15
C LYS A 152 -8.32 8.23 11.30
N ALA A 153 -7.07 8.05 10.86
CA ALA A 153 -6.37 6.78 10.95
C ALA A 153 -6.11 6.33 12.39
N GLN A 154 -6.15 7.25 13.36
CA GLN A 154 -6.07 6.95 14.79
C GLN A 154 -7.15 5.92 15.22
N ALA A 155 -8.29 5.86 14.53
CA ALA A 155 -9.33 4.87 14.79
C ALA A 155 -8.81 3.41 14.75
N HIS A 156 -7.88 3.11 13.84
CA HIS A 156 -7.27 1.79 13.77
C HIS A 156 -6.33 1.49 14.95
N ILE A 157 -5.62 2.50 15.44
CA ILE A 157 -4.79 2.37 16.64
C ILE A 157 -5.67 2.17 17.88
N ASN A 158 -6.78 2.92 17.98
CA ASN A 158 -7.76 2.77 19.05
C ASN A 158 -8.37 1.36 19.05
N ALA A 159 -8.58 0.77 17.86
CA ALA A 159 -9.05 -0.59 17.67
C ALA A 159 -7.98 -1.66 18.00
N GLY A 160 -6.77 -1.26 18.38
CA GLY A 160 -5.69 -2.15 18.85
C GLY A 160 -4.62 -2.52 17.83
N ALA A 161 -4.59 -1.91 16.65
CA ALA A 161 -3.47 -2.07 15.74
C ALA A 161 -2.23 -1.33 16.26
N LYS A 162 -1.03 -1.88 16.01
CA LYS A 162 0.21 -1.23 16.46
C LYS A 162 0.66 -0.12 15.49
N LYS A 163 0.44 -0.30 14.19
CA LYS A 163 0.81 0.66 13.14
C LYS A 163 -0.25 0.74 12.05
N VAL A 164 -0.31 1.88 11.37
CA VAL A 164 -1.19 2.10 10.20
C VAL A 164 -0.38 2.64 9.04
N VAL A 165 -0.57 2.03 7.87
CA VAL A 165 -0.01 2.50 6.60
C VAL A 165 -1.16 2.94 5.70
N ILE A 166 -1.27 4.25 5.47
CA ILE A 166 -2.30 4.84 4.61
C ILE A 166 -1.83 4.77 3.17
N SER A 167 -2.59 4.12 2.29
CA SER A 167 -2.27 3.94 0.86
C SER A 167 -2.56 5.17 -0.02
N ALA A 168 -2.60 6.33 0.58
CA ALA A 168 -2.94 7.59 -0.08
C ALA A 168 -2.18 8.76 0.56
N PRO A 169 -2.12 9.93 -0.09
CA PRO A 169 -1.64 11.16 0.56
C PRO A 169 -2.49 11.46 1.80
N ALA A 170 -1.85 11.79 2.92
CA ALA A 170 -2.53 11.90 4.21
C ALA A 170 -2.20 13.19 5.01
N GLY A 171 -1.90 14.26 4.31
CA GLY A 171 -1.54 15.54 4.93
C GLY A 171 -0.04 15.70 5.21
N ASN A 172 0.33 16.73 5.97
CA ASN A 172 1.72 17.07 6.27
C ASN A 172 2.10 16.81 7.74
N ASP A 173 1.18 16.31 8.53
CA ASP A 173 1.29 16.08 9.97
C ASP A 173 1.74 14.66 10.33
N LEU A 174 2.07 13.87 9.31
CA LEU A 174 2.60 12.51 9.45
C LEU A 174 3.66 12.23 8.37
N PRO A 175 4.57 11.27 8.59
CA PRO A 175 5.59 10.92 7.60
C PRO A 175 4.97 10.39 6.31
N THR A 176 5.39 10.96 5.18
CA THR A 176 5.08 10.44 3.84
C THR A 176 6.31 9.73 3.29
N ILE A 177 6.18 8.45 3.03
CA ILE A 177 7.28 7.55 2.70
C ILE A 177 7.17 7.01 1.28
N VAL A 178 8.28 7.09 0.56
CA VAL A 178 8.50 6.40 -0.71
C VAL A 178 9.73 5.50 -0.57
N TYR A 179 9.55 4.21 -0.84
CA TYR A 179 10.64 3.24 -0.73
C TYR A 179 11.81 3.60 -1.66
N ASN A 180 13.04 3.35 -1.21
CA ASN A 180 14.30 3.74 -1.87
C ASN A 180 14.49 5.25 -2.12
N VAL A 181 13.60 6.09 -1.57
CA VAL A 181 13.76 7.54 -1.62
C VAL A 181 14.03 8.10 -0.22
N ASN A 182 13.13 7.86 0.72
CA ASN A 182 13.23 8.38 2.08
C ASN A 182 12.79 7.39 3.17
N HIS A 183 12.69 6.10 2.87
CA HIS A 183 12.23 5.09 3.84
C HIS A 183 13.15 4.97 5.07
N GLU A 184 14.44 5.34 4.94
CA GLU A 184 15.40 5.36 6.04
C GLU A 184 15.11 6.46 7.08
N THR A 185 14.21 7.40 6.78
CA THR A 185 13.79 8.42 7.74
C THR A 185 12.77 7.91 8.77
N LEU A 186 12.21 6.71 8.54
CA LEU A 186 11.25 6.10 9.46
C LEU A 186 11.90 5.75 10.80
N THR A 187 11.15 6.00 11.86
CA THR A 187 11.53 5.68 13.23
C THR A 187 10.56 4.67 13.86
N LYS A 188 10.94 4.11 15.01
CA LYS A 188 10.06 3.19 15.77
C LYS A 188 8.80 3.89 16.28
N ASP A 189 8.88 5.20 16.49
CA ASP A 189 7.79 6.01 17.03
C ASP A 189 6.73 6.39 16.01
N ASP A 190 7.03 6.20 14.71
CA ASP A 190 6.08 6.45 13.64
C ASP A 190 5.01 5.34 13.61
N THR A 191 3.85 5.61 14.20
CA THR A 191 2.74 4.67 14.28
C THR A 191 1.77 4.77 13.12
N ILE A 192 1.63 5.97 12.52
CA ILE A 192 0.76 6.23 11.36
C ILE A 192 1.60 6.91 10.30
N ILE A 193 1.64 6.33 9.11
CA ILE A 193 2.41 6.86 7.97
C ILE A 193 1.58 6.85 6.70
N SER A 194 1.95 7.71 5.74
CA SER A 194 1.44 7.69 4.38
C SER A 194 2.44 6.99 3.45
N ALA A 195 1.96 6.08 2.63
CA ALA A 195 2.72 5.49 1.52
C ALA A 195 2.66 6.37 0.24
N ALA A 196 2.34 7.65 0.38
CA ALA A 196 2.23 8.63 -0.69
C ALA A 196 1.16 8.31 -1.76
N SER A 197 1.16 9.03 -2.86
CA SER A 197 0.27 8.80 -4.01
C SER A 197 0.92 7.91 -5.07
N CYS A 198 0.11 7.40 -5.99
CA CYS A 198 0.59 6.73 -7.20
C CYS A 198 1.53 7.63 -8.02
N THR A 199 1.21 8.89 -8.14
CA THR A 199 2.05 9.91 -8.81
C THR A 199 3.39 10.04 -8.11
N THR A 200 3.40 10.19 -6.79
CA THR A 200 4.63 10.35 -6.01
C THR A 200 5.51 9.10 -6.08
N ASN A 201 4.93 7.91 -5.94
CA ASN A 201 5.68 6.65 -6.03
C ASN A 201 6.28 6.40 -7.43
N CYS A 202 5.67 6.93 -8.48
CA CYS A 202 6.26 6.90 -9.82
C CYS A 202 7.37 7.94 -10.00
N LEU A 203 7.12 9.18 -9.56
CA LEU A 203 8.00 10.33 -9.79
C LEU A 203 9.26 10.29 -8.91
N ALA A 204 9.11 10.08 -7.62
CA ALA A 204 10.18 10.31 -6.66
C ALA A 204 11.40 9.41 -6.88
N PRO A 205 11.28 8.09 -7.15
CA PRO A 205 12.44 7.24 -7.47
C PRO A 205 13.16 7.68 -8.74
N MET A 206 12.42 8.09 -9.79
CA MET A 206 13.04 8.58 -11.03
C MET A 206 13.76 9.91 -10.82
N ALA A 207 13.12 10.83 -10.11
CA ALA A 207 13.72 12.13 -9.80
C ALA A 207 14.96 11.96 -8.92
N LYS A 208 14.91 11.05 -7.93
CA LYS A 208 16.07 10.74 -7.09
C LYS A 208 17.23 10.19 -7.93
N ALA A 209 17.00 9.20 -8.77
CA ALA A 209 18.05 8.61 -9.61
C ALA A 209 18.69 9.65 -10.54
N LEU A 210 17.89 10.53 -11.14
CA LEU A 210 18.39 11.62 -11.97
C LEU A 210 19.16 12.64 -11.16
N ASN A 211 18.67 13.03 -9.99
CA ASN A 211 19.34 14.00 -9.14
C ASN A 211 20.69 13.49 -8.61
N ASP A 212 20.77 12.19 -8.33
CA ASP A 212 22.01 11.52 -7.89
C ASP A 212 23.05 11.49 -9.05
N LEU A 213 22.58 11.33 -10.30
CA LEU A 213 23.44 11.36 -11.48
C LEU A 213 23.84 12.77 -11.91
N ALA A 214 22.86 13.68 -11.94
CA ALA A 214 23.03 15.06 -12.37
C ALA A 214 22.04 15.94 -11.61
N THR A 215 22.53 16.78 -10.69
CA THR A 215 21.70 17.60 -9.81
C THR A 215 20.62 18.36 -10.58
N ILE A 216 19.37 18.11 -10.27
CA ILE A 216 18.21 18.78 -10.88
C ILE A 216 18.16 20.23 -10.41
N LYS A 217 18.08 21.16 -11.36
CA LYS A 217 17.94 22.59 -11.06
C LYS A 217 16.47 23.00 -11.04
N SER A 218 15.70 22.51 -11.99
CA SER A 218 14.25 22.78 -12.10
C SER A 218 13.58 21.66 -12.89
N GLY A 219 12.27 21.51 -12.75
CA GLY A 219 11.49 20.52 -13.48
C GLY A 219 10.01 20.89 -13.56
N ILE A 220 9.35 20.38 -14.58
CA ILE A 220 7.90 20.46 -14.75
C ILE A 220 7.38 19.03 -14.94
N MET A 221 6.36 18.68 -14.18
CA MET A 221 5.69 17.38 -14.28
C MET A 221 4.29 17.55 -14.83
N SER A 222 3.93 16.68 -15.79
CA SER A 222 2.54 16.49 -16.22
C SER A 222 2.13 15.06 -15.96
N THR A 223 0.92 14.86 -15.44
CA THR A 223 0.33 13.55 -15.21
C THR A 223 -1.05 13.49 -15.84
N ILE A 224 -1.37 12.38 -16.48
CA ILE A 224 -2.67 12.12 -17.10
C ILE A 224 -3.25 10.86 -16.46
N HIS A 225 -4.43 11.02 -15.86
CA HIS A 225 -5.20 9.94 -15.25
C HIS A 225 -6.38 9.60 -16.16
N ALA A 226 -6.51 8.34 -16.57
CA ALA A 226 -7.63 7.82 -17.37
C ALA A 226 -8.52 6.92 -16.51
#